data_1d523ededc0e184a4c098b0cdd98547d
#
_entry.id   1d523ededc0e184a4c098b0cdd98547d
#
_cell.length_a   1.000
_cell.length_b   1.000
_cell.length_c   1.000
_cell.angle_alpha   90.00
_cell.angle_beta   90.00
_cell.angle_gamma   90.00
#
_symmetry.space_group_name_H-M   'P 1'
#
loop_
_entity.id
_entity.type
_entity.pdbx_description
1 polymer ?
#
loop_
_entity_poly.entity_id
_entity_poly.type
_entity_poly.pdbx_seq_one_letter_code
_entity_poly.pdbx_strand_id
1 'polypeptide(L)'
;MSERAETAHGVPGPLFAIGGAEDKLKKRTVLREFVAAAGGDQARIVVIPTASALGQEIVDLYAALFGTLGAAEVSSVRPETRADAEEPSYVEPLAEATGIFMTGGNQLKLSGVVAGTAFGKAILAAHERGAAVGGTSAGASILAEHMIAFGRAGTTPRQRMTQLSNGLGLVKQAIIDQHFAQRNRYGRLLSLVAQSPALLGIGVDEDTAAVIRGDRLEVVGRGAVTIFDGSRITSNAHSARRSAALLASGVVLHVLPESATFDLSTRSLVGFGGEPAPGEVAVLQAAVDDLRELAAQIAAEGVSPSYYAERRRRASKQPRPADRPKP
;
A
#
# COMPACT_ATOMS: atom_id res chain seq x y z
N MET A 1 -14.60 -5.58 -44.30
CA MET A 1 -13.42 -5.94 -43.49
C MET A 1 -12.94 -4.63 -42.88
N SER A 2 -13.30 -4.38 -41.62
CA SER A 2 -12.91 -3.17 -40.89
C SER A 2 -11.71 -3.55 -40.03
N GLU A 3 -10.54 -3.04 -40.37
CA GLU A 3 -9.35 -3.08 -39.52
C GLU A 3 -9.68 -2.29 -38.25
N ARG A 4 -9.80 -3.00 -37.14
CA ARG A 4 -9.75 -2.37 -35.84
C ARG A 4 -8.35 -1.81 -35.66
N ALA A 5 -8.23 -0.48 -35.63
CA ALA A 5 -7.03 0.18 -35.21
C ALA A 5 -6.66 -0.35 -33.81
N GLU A 6 -5.57 -1.10 -33.70
CA GLU A 6 -4.91 -1.37 -32.44
C GLU A 6 -4.46 -0.02 -31.87
N THR A 7 -5.22 0.49 -30.93
CA THR A 7 -4.80 1.63 -30.11
C THR A 7 -3.56 1.16 -29.35
N ALA A 8 -2.43 1.81 -29.58
CA ALA A 8 -1.22 1.64 -28.81
C ALA A 8 -1.57 1.94 -27.33
N HIS A 9 -1.80 0.90 -26.54
CA HIS A 9 -2.03 1.03 -25.11
C HIS A 9 -0.71 1.47 -24.48
N GLY A 10 -0.70 2.72 -23.96
CA GLY A 10 0.40 3.22 -23.13
C GLY A 10 0.56 2.34 -21.89
N VAL A 11 1.69 2.46 -21.19
CA VAL A 11 1.88 1.84 -19.89
C VAL A 11 0.91 2.51 -18.90
N PRO A 12 0.05 1.75 -18.18
CA PRO A 12 -0.83 2.32 -17.19
C PRO A 12 -0.07 3.15 -16.14
N GLY A 13 -0.67 4.24 -15.69
CA GLY A 13 -0.06 5.13 -14.72
C GLY A 13 0.08 4.49 -13.33
N PRO A 14 0.89 5.08 -12.45
CA PRO A 14 1.03 4.56 -11.09
C PRO A 14 -0.23 4.78 -10.25
N LEU A 15 -0.49 3.84 -9.34
CA LEU A 15 -1.55 3.94 -8.35
C LEU A 15 -0.96 4.30 -6.98
N PHE A 16 -1.57 5.26 -6.27
CA PHE A 16 -1.13 5.71 -4.96
C PHE A 16 -2.19 5.41 -3.90
N ALA A 17 -2.02 4.33 -3.16
CA ALA A 17 -2.84 4.04 -1.99
C ALA A 17 -2.22 4.70 -0.74
N ILE A 18 -2.75 5.86 -0.32
CA ILE A 18 -2.22 6.66 0.78
C ILE A 18 -3.00 6.34 2.05
N GLY A 19 -2.30 5.97 3.12
CA GLY A 19 -2.90 5.52 4.38
C GLY A 19 -3.68 6.56 5.17
N GLY A 20 -3.65 7.82 4.75
CA GLY A 20 -4.29 8.96 5.40
C GLY A 20 -3.32 9.81 6.19
N ALA A 21 -3.77 10.96 6.68
CA ALA A 21 -2.99 11.91 7.49
C ALA A 21 -1.59 12.21 6.92
N GLU A 22 -1.48 12.23 5.60
CA GLU A 22 -0.23 12.56 4.89
C GLU A 22 0.26 13.97 5.27
N ASP A 23 1.58 14.13 5.37
CA ASP A 23 2.20 15.41 5.73
C ASP A 23 1.89 16.50 4.70
N LYS A 24 1.20 17.55 5.16
CA LYS A 24 0.80 18.71 4.36
C LYS A 24 1.66 19.94 4.61
N LEU A 25 2.52 19.91 5.63
CA LEU A 25 3.18 21.11 6.15
C LEU A 25 4.70 21.11 6.01
N LYS A 26 5.34 19.95 6.11
CA LYS A 26 6.81 19.81 6.20
C LYS A 26 7.40 19.25 4.90
N LYS A 27 7.76 17.98 4.91
CA LYS A 27 8.44 17.30 3.79
C LYS A 27 7.49 17.00 2.63
N ARG A 28 6.22 16.68 2.93
CA ARG A 28 5.18 16.35 1.94
C ARG A 28 5.62 15.24 0.98
N THR A 29 6.40 14.26 1.47
CA THR A 29 7.08 13.25 0.64
C THR A 29 6.10 12.53 -0.28
N VAL A 30 5.00 12.01 0.28
CA VAL A 30 3.98 11.27 -0.48
C VAL A 30 3.32 12.13 -1.55
N LEU A 31 2.94 13.38 -1.21
CA LEU A 31 2.28 14.29 -2.16
C LEU A 31 3.25 14.77 -3.24
N ARG A 32 4.52 14.96 -2.91
CA ARG A 32 5.57 15.32 -3.88
C ARG A 32 5.78 14.21 -4.89
N GLU A 33 5.84 12.96 -4.43
CA GLU A 33 5.97 11.80 -5.31
C GLU A 33 4.74 11.66 -6.23
N PHE A 34 3.54 11.94 -5.71
CA PHE A 34 2.33 11.94 -6.53
C PHE A 34 2.38 13.00 -7.64
N VAL A 35 2.79 14.25 -7.32
CA VAL A 35 2.93 15.33 -8.32
C VAL A 35 3.99 14.96 -9.37
N ALA A 36 5.14 14.45 -8.94
CA ALA A 36 6.19 14.00 -9.85
C ALA A 36 5.68 12.90 -10.80
N ALA A 37 4.95 11.92 -10.27
CA ALA A 37 4.36 10.84 -11.05
C ALA A 37 3.24 11.30 -12.00
N ALA A 38 2.56 12.40 -11.66
CA ALA A 38 1.54 13.04 -12.50
C ALA A 38 2.13 13.92 -13.60
N GLY A 39 3.46 14.08 -13.69
CA GLY A 39 4.15 14.87 -14.72
C GLY A 39 4.88 16.10 -14.21
N GLY A 40 5.03 16.28 -12.89
CA GLY A 40 5.78 17.38 -12.29
C GLY A 40 5.21 18.74 -12.66
N ASP A 41 6.00 19.57 -13.30
CA ASP A 41 5.65 20.91 -13.77
C ASP A 41 4.70 20.93 -14.99
N GLN A 42 4.38 19.78 -15.55
CA GLN A 42 3.34 19.59 -16.57
C GLN A 42 2.08 18.90 -16.01
N ALA A 43 2.06 18.61 -14.71
CA ALA A 43 0.96 17.88 -14.10
C ALA A 43 -0.35 18.66 -14.14
N ARG A 44 -1.39 18.03 -14.69
CA ARG A 44 -2.78 18.48 -14.65
C ARG A 44 -3.55 17.56 -13.72
N ILE A 45 -3.78 18.04 -12.49
CA ILE A 45 -4.34 17.23 -11.41
C ILE A 45 -5.81 17.56 -11.20
N VAL A 46 -6.67 16.54 -11.23
CA VAL A 46 -8.08 16.64 -10.88
C VAL A 46 -8.29 16.09 -9.48
N VAL A 47 -8.74 16.94 -8.56
CA VAL A 47 -9.11 16.56 -7.18
C VAL A 47 -10.57 16.13 -7.15
N ILE A 48 -10.85 14.96 -6.57
CA ILE A 48 -12.20 14.41 -6.40
C ILE A 48 -12.55 14.38 -4.91
N PRO A 49 -13.29 15.38 -4.39
CA PRO A 49 -13.60 15.49 -2.97
C PRO A 49 -14.94 14.83 -2.57
N THR A 50 -15.52 13.98 -3.41
CA THR A 50 -16.85 13.35 -3.22
C THR A 50 -16.98 12.60 -1.88
N ALA A 51 -15.88 12.00 -1.37
CA ALA A 51 -15.88 11.34 -0.07
C ALA A 51 -15.98 12.32 1.10
N SER A 52 -15.51 13.55 0.93
CA SER A 52 -15.33 14.53 2.02
C SER A 52 -16.67 15.14 2.47
N ALA A 53 -16.80 15.32 3.78
CA ALA A 53 -17.85 16.16 4.35
C ALA A 53 -17.51 17.65 4.32
N LEU A 54 -16.23 17.99 4.07
CA LEU A 54 -15.81 19.37 3.89
C LEU A 54 -16.21 19.89 2.53
N GLY A 55 -16.55 21.17 2.45
CA GLY A 55 -16.96 21.83 1.23
C GLY A 55 -15.78 22.21 0.33
N GLN A 56 -15.75 23.49 -0.07
CA GLN A 56 -14.69 24.04 -0.90
C GLN A 56 -13.33 24.03 -0.21
N GLU A 57 -13.28 24.07 1.12
CA GLU A 57 -12.05 24.11 1.92
C GLU A 57 -11.07 22.94 1.61
N ILE A 58 -11.59 21.73 1.40
CA ILE A 58 -10.73 20.59 1.07
C ILE A 58 -10.17 20.69 -0.35
N VAL A 59 -10.92 21.28 -1.26
CA VAL A 59 -10.47 21.55 -2.64
C VAL A 59 -9.35 22.59 -2.61
N ASP A 60 -9.58 23.71 -1.92
CA ASP A 60 -8.63 24.82 -1.81
C ASP A 60 -7.31 24.34 -1.15
N LEU A 61 -7.43 23.49 -0.14
CA LEU A 61 -6.26 22.88 0.53
C LEU A 61 -5.41 22.07 -0.46
N TYR A 62 -6.00 21.14 -1.21
CA TYR A 62 -5.23 20.31 -2.14
C TYR A 62 -4.78 21.10 -3.37
N ALA A 63 -5.57 22.08 -3.85
CA ALA A 63 -5.16 22.97 -4.93
C ALA A 63 -3.90 23.78 -4.54
N ALA A 64 -3.90 24.38 -3.35
CA ALA A 64 -2.74 25.10 -2.83
C ALA A 64 -1.51 24.17 -2.62
N LEU A 65 -1.73 22.94 -2.11
CA LEU A 65 -0.66 21.97 -1.88
C LEU A 65 -0.03 21.54 -3.20
N PHE A 66 -0.80 21.09 -4.17
CA PHE A 66 -0.28 20.60 -5.44
C PHE A 66 0.33 21.73 -6.27
N GLY A 67 -0.27 22.93 -6.27
CA GLY A 67 0.32 24.13 -6.88
C GLY A 67 1.67 24.50 -6.24
N THR A 68 1.79 24.46 -4.91
CA THR A 68 3.07 24.68 -4.21
C THR A 68 4.11 23.59 -4.52
N LEU A 69 3.68 22.37 -4.85
CA LEU A 69 4.54 21.28 -5.25
C LEU A 69 4.91 21.30 -6.74
N GLY A 70 4.41 22.29 -7.49
CA GLY A 70 4.81 22.55 -8.87
C GLY A 70 3.87 22.00 -9.94
N ALA A 71 2.66 21.53 -9.59
CA ALA A 71 1.68 21.14 -10.61
C ALA A 71 1.28 22.34 -11.50
N ALA A 72 1.21 22.12 -12.82
CA ALA A 72 0.84 23.15 -13.80
C ALA A 72 -0.60 23.62 -13.63
N GLU A 73 -1.50 22.67 -13.37
CA GLU A 73 -2.93 22.94 -13.21
C GLU A 73 -3.54 22.03 -12.14
N VAL A 74 -4.39 22.60 -11.30
CA VAL A 74 -5.18 21.85 -10.33
C VAL A 74 -6.63 22.26 -10.45
N SER A 75 -7.48 21.34 -10.82
CA SER A 75 -8.92 21.50 -10.88
C SER A 75 -9.65 20.54 -9.96
N SER A 76 -10.95 20.65 -9.83
CA SER A 76 -11.74 19.72 -9.01
C SER A 76 -13.06 19.39 -9.68
N VAL A 77 -13.50 18.16 -9.47
CA VAL A 77 -14.80 17.67 -9.91
C VAL A 77 -15.46 16.89 -8.78
N ARG A 78 -16.69 17.24 -8.44
CA ARG A 78 -17.40 16.69 -7.29
C ARG A 78 -18.80 16.19 -7.66
N PRO A 79 -18.92 14.99 -8.24
CA PRO A 79 -20.24 14.37 -8.35
C PRO A 79 -20.78 14.05 -6.94
N GLU A 80 -22.00 14.48 -6.64
CA GLU A 80 -22.67 14.23 -5.35
C GLU A 80 -23.63 13.05 -5.44
N THR A 81 -24.13 12.77 -6.64
CA THR A 81 -25.08 11.69 -6.94
C THR A 81 -24.55 10.81 -8.07
N ARG A 82 -25.15 9.63 -8.23
CA ARG A 82 -24.85 8.77 -9.38
C ARG A 82 -25.31 9.41 -10.71
N ALA A 83 -26.35 10.25 -10.69
CA ALA A 83 -26.78 10.97 -11.87
C ALA A 83 -25.71 11.96 -12.32
N ASP A 84 -25.13 12.75 -11.40
CA ASP A 84 -24.01 13.64 -11.72
C ASP A 84 -22.84 12.85 -12.32
N ALA A 85 -22.55 11.66 -11.79
CA ALA A 85 -21.47 10.81 -12.27
C ALA A 85 -21.70 10.18 -13.66
N GLU A 86 -22.88 10.34 -14.24
CA GLU A 86 -23.20 9.98 -15.63
C GLU A 86 -23.17 11.21 -16.57
N GLU A 87 -23.18 12.43 -16.03
CA GLU A 87 -23.23 13.66 -16.82
C GLU A 87 -21.87 13.98 -17.46
N PRO A 88 -21.81 14.33 -18.77
CA PRO A 88 -20.56 14.64 -19.46
C PRO A 88 -19.74 15.75 -18.80
N SER A 89 -20.37 16.77 -18.23
CA SER A 89 -19.70 17.91 -17.57
C SER A 89 -18.85 17.51 -16.37
N TYR A 90 -19.17 16.40 -15.70
CA TYR A 90 -18.34 15.84 -14.63
C TYR A 90 -17.24 14.92 -15.17
N VAL A 91 -17.47 14.28 -16.32
CA VAL A 91 -16.56 13.29 -16.92
C VAL A 91 -15.43 13.94 -17.73
N GLU A 92 -15.76 14.98 -18.53
CA GLU A 92 -14.86 15.66 -19.44
C GLU A 92 -13.53 16.12 -18.80
N PRO A 93 -13.50 16.70 -17.56
CA PRO A 93 -12.26 17.13 -16.93
C PRO A 93 -11.23 16.00 -16.70
N LEU A 94 -11.70 14.73 -16.64
CA LEU A 94 -10.81 13.58 -16.47
C LEU A 94 -10.11 13.17 -17.78
N ALA A 95 -10.59 13.63 -18.94
CA ALA A 95 -10.04 13.24 -20.23
C ALA A 95 -8.58 13.68 -20.40
N GLU A 96 -8.25 14.87 -19.92
CA GLU A 96 -6.93 15.50 -20.06
C GLU A 96 -6.09 15.41 -18.77
N ALA A 97 -6.63 14.82 -17.69
CA ALA A 97 -5.93 14.70 -16.42
C ALA A 97 -4.71 13.79 -16.56
N THR A 98 -3.56 14.26 -16.04
CA THR A 98 -2.35 13.46 -15.87
C THR A 98 -2.22 12.93 -14.42
N GLY A 99 -3.01 13.50 -13.50
CA GLY A 99 -3.16 13.04 -12.13
C GLY A 99 -4.59 13.12 -11.65
N ILE A 100 -5.08 12.09 -10.98
CA ILE A 100 -6.41 12.05 -10.36
C ILE A 100 -6.23 11.75 -8.88
N PHE A 101 -6.71 12.64 -8.01
CA PHE A 101 -6.54 12.54 -6.56
C PHE A 101 -7.88 12.51 -5.82
N MET A 102 -8.20 11.38 -5.18
CA MET A 102 -9.42 11.20 -4.39
C MET A 102 -9.17 11.49 -2.92
N THR A 103 -9.95 12.41 -2.34
CA THR A 103 -9.75 12.81 -0.94
C THR A 103 -10.28 11.79 0.06
N GLY A 104 -9.90 11.96 1.33
CA GLY A 104 -10.45 11.20 2.44
C GLY A 104 -11.88 11.59 2.78
N GLY A 105 -12.53 10.74 3.58
CA GLY A 105 -13.90 10.92 4.04
C GLY A 105 -14.68 9.60 4.14
N ASN A 106 -15.88 9.57 3.58
CA ASN A 106 -16.74 8.38 3.57
C ASN A 106 -16.55 7.59 2.27
N GLN A 107 -15.85 6.46 2.35
CA GLN A 107 -15.61 5.60 1.19
C GLN A 107 -16.86 4.96 0.61
N LEU A 108 -17.90 4.71 1.42
CA LEU A 108 -19.17 4.19 0.91
C LEU A 108 -19.90 5.24 0.06
N LYS A 109 -19.88 6.53 0.48
CA LYS A 109 -20.41 7.63 -0.33
C LYS A 109 -19.66 7.68 -1.66
N LEU A 110 -18.33 7.70 -1.62
CA LEU A 110 -17.51 7.77 -2.83
C LEU A 110 -17.81 6.61 -3.77
N SER A 111 -17.74 5.37 -3.28
CA SER A 111 -18.03 4.19 -4.10
C SER A 111 -19.48 4.19 -4.63
N GLY A 112 -20.45 4.50 -3.77
CA GLY A 112 -21.86 4.55 -4.15
C GLY A 112 -22.16 5.54 -5.28
N VAL A 113 -21.42 6.65 -5.31
CA VAL A 113 -21.57 7.69 -6.36
C VAL A 113 -20.83 7.29 -7.64
N VAL A 114 -19.54 6.86 -7.55
CA VAL A 114 -18.70 6.79 -8.75
C VAL A 114 -18.50 5.38 -9.30
N ALA A 115 -18.59 4.32 -8.49
CA ALA A 115 -18.29 2.98 -8.98
C ALA A 115 -19.31 2.51 -10.04
N GLY A 116 -18.80 2.06 -11.19
CA GLY A 116 -19.58 1.54 -12.31
C GLY A 116 -20.29 2.58 -13.16
N THR A 117 -20.12 3.89 -12.89
CA THR A 117 -20.66 5.01 -13.67
C THR A 117 -19.72 5.41 -14.81
N ALA A 118 -20.17 6.35 -15.68
CA ALA A 118 -19.32 6.97 -16.70
C ALA A 118 -18.10 7.65 -16.08
N PHE A 119 -18.25 8.34 -14.95
CA PHE A 119 -17.18 8.97 -14.18
C PHE A 119 -16.15 7.94 -13.69
N GLY A 120 -16.60 6.83 -13.08
CA GLY A 120 -15.70 5.76 -12.65
C GLY A 120 -14.94 5.13 -13.81
N LYS A 121 -15.60 4.90 -14.97
CA LYS A 121 -14.95 4.42 -16.20
C LYS A 121 -13.92 5.40 -16.74
N ALA A 122 -14.18 6.72 -16.64
CA ALA A 122 -13.21 7.75 -17.04
C ALA A 122 -11.95 7.75 -16.16
N ILE A 123 -12.07 7.48 -14.85
CA ILE A 123 -10.90 7.28 -13.96
C ILE A 123 -10.08 6.07 -14.44
N LEU A 124 -10.72 4.94 -14.74
CA LEU A 124 -10.05 3.76 -15.26
C LEU A 124 -9.33 4.06 -16.60
N ALA A 125 -10.02 4.72 -17.52
CA ALA A 125 -9.47 5.11 -18.81
C ALA A 125 -8.27 6.08 -18.66
N ALA A 126 -8.33 7.03 -17.72
CA ALA A 126 -7.21 7.92 -17.43
C ALA A 126 -5.98 7.15 -16.93
N HIS A 127 -6.18 6.19 -16.02
CA HIS A 127 -5.11 5.30 -15.56
C HIS A 127 -4.49 4.50 -16.72
N GLU A 128 -5.30 3.90 -17.59
CA GLU A 128 -4.85 3.16 -18.76
C GLU A 128 -4.07 4.04 -19.76
N ARG A 129 -4.36 5.34 -19.83
CA ARG A 129 -3.58 6.33 -20.63
C ARG A 129 -2.27 6.76 -19.99
N GLY A 130 -1.98 6.36 -18.74
CA GLY A 130 -0.76 6.70 -18.03
C GLY A 130 -0.93 7.75 -16.94
N ALA A 131 -2.14 8.23 -16.66
CA ALA A 131 -2.37 9.16 -15.55
C ALA A 131 -2.10 8.50 -14.20
N ALA A 132 -1.43 9.23 -13.29
CA ALA A 132 -1.29 8.81 -11.90
C ALA A 132 -2.66 8.88 -11.20
N VAL A 133 -3.14 7.77 -10.64
CA VAL A 133 -4.40 7.74 -9.90
C VAL A 133 -4.13 7.40 -8.45
N GLY A 134 -4.59 8.23 -7.54
CA GLY A 134 -4.36 8.01 -6.13
C GLY A 134 -5.42 8.60 -5.24
N GLY A 135 -5.32 8.30 -3.97
CA GLY A 135 -6.17 8.90 -2.98
C GLY A 135 -5.74 8.56 -1.57
N THR A 136 -6.22 9.38 -0.65
CA THR A 136 -5.91 9.26 0.76
C THR A 136 -7.08 8.70 1.55
N SER A 137 -6.82 7.80 2.50
CA SER A 137 -7.84 7.21 3.38
C SER A 137 -8.98 6.55 2.57
N ALA A 138 -10.17 7.17 2.49
CA ALA A 138 -11.29 6.69 1.67
C ALA A 138 -10.89 6.53 0.19
N GLY A 139 -10.13 7.50 -0.35
CA GLY A 139 -9.61 7.47 -1.72
C GLY A 139 -8.60 6.36 -1.98
N ALA A 140 -7.88 5.88 -0.96
CA ALA A 140 -7.03 4.71 -1.09
C ALA A 140 -7.85 3.41 -1.12
N SER A 141 -8.85 3.31 -0.26
CA SER A 141 -9.69 2.11 -0.16
C SER A 141 -10.43 1.80 -1.46
N ILE A 142 -10.90 2.83 -2.18
CA ILE A 142 -11.69 2.65 -3.41
C ILE A 142 -10.86 2.15 -4.60
N LEU A 143 -9.54 2.24 -4.56
CA LEU A 143 -8.69 1.72 -5.65
C LEU A 143 -8.85 0.21 -5.84
N ALA A 144 -9.08 -0.54 -4.76
CA ALA A 144 -9.29 -1.97 -4.82
C ALA A 144 -10.65 -2.33 -5.46
N GLU A 145 -10.73 -3.50 -6.09
CA GLU A 145 -12.00 -4.06 -6.53
C GLU A 145 -12.88 -4.42 -5.32
N HIS A 146 -12.29 -5.06 -4.34
CA HIS A 146 -12.92 -5.41 -3.07
C HIS A 146 -12.57 -4.38 -2.00
N MET A 147 -13.36 -3.32 -1.91
CA MET A 147 -13.14 -2.21 -0.98
C MET A 147 -13.67 -2.53 0.42
N ILE A 148 -12.88 -2.24 1.45
CA ILE A 148 -13.37 -2.27 2.84
C ILE A 148 -14.37 -1.12 3.04
N ALA A 149 -15.63 -1.48 3.27
CA ALA A 149 -16.71 -0.53 3.55
C ALA A 149 -16.59 0.01 4.98
N PHE A 150 -16.60 -0.89 5.94
CA PHE A 150 -16.37 -0.62 7.36
C PHE A 150 -15.96 -1.91 8.09
N GLY A 151 -15.47 -1.76 9.33
CA GLY A 151 -15.07 -2.89 10.16
C GLY A 151 -14.53 -2.43 11.51
N ARG A 152 -14.60 -3.32 12.51
CA ARG A 152 -14.09 -3.03 13.84
C ARG A 152 -12.57 -3.09 13.87
N ALA A 153 -11.94 -2.25 14.68
CA ALA A 153 -10.53 -2.35 15.03
C ALA A 153 -10.27 -3.56 15.95
N GLY A 154 -8.99 -3.91 16.09
CA GLY A 154 -8.51 -4.97 16.98
C GLY A 154 -7.51 -5.90 16.29
N THR A 155 -6.75 -6.62 17.11
CA THR A 155 -5.71 -7.56 16.66
C THR A 155 -6.25 -8.94 16.27
N THR A 156 -7.34 -9.38 16.93
CA THR A 156 -7.90 -10.71 16.74
C THR A 156 -8.87 -10.74 15.56
N PRO A 157 -8.61 -11.55 14.52
CA PRO A 157 -9.55 -11.74 13.41
C PRO A 157 -10.83 -12.42 13.92
N ARG A 158 -11.98 -11.89 13.51
CA ARG A 158 -13.29 -12.44 13.89
C ARG A 158 -14.18 -12.58 12.67
N GLN A 159 -15.05 -13.57 12.72
CA GLN A 159 -16.03 -13.81 11.67
C GLN A 159 -16.98 -12.61 11.53
N ARG A 160 -17.11 -12.09 10.31
CA ARG A 160 -17.94 -10.94 9.93
C ARG A 160 -17.64 -9.65 10.72
N MET A 161 -16.36 -9.43 11.09
CA MET A 161 -15.98 -8.16 11.70
C MET A 161 -15.80 -7.02 10.70
N THR A 162 -15.73 -7.35 9.41
CA THR A 162 -15.49 -6.41 8.31
C THR A 162 -16.51 -6.66 7.19
N GLN A 163 -16.96 -5.61 6.56
CA GLN A 163 -17.85 -5.67 5.40
C GLN A 163 -17.13 -5.09 4.17
N LEU A 164 -17.27 -5.77 3.05
CA LEU A 164 -16.77 -5.31 1.74
C LEU A 164 -17.87 -4.63 0.95
N SER A 165 -17.45 -3.76 0.03
CA SER A 165 -18.24 -3.15 -1.04
C SER A 165 -17.38 -3.11 -2.30
N ASN A 166 -17.97 -2.80 -3.43
CA ASN A 166 -17.23 -2.63 -4.68
C ASN A 166 -16.45 -1.31 -4.66
N GLY A 167 -15.18 -1.37 -5.10
CA GLY A 167 -14.40 -0.19 -5.42
C GLY A 167 -14.33 0.06 -6.93
N LEU A 168 -13.26 0.71 -7.39
CA LEU A 168 -13.03 1.01 -8.81
C LEU A 168 -12.44 -0.16 -9.60
N GLY A 169 -11.82 -1.13 -8.93
CA GLY A 169 -11.20 -2.29 -9.60
C GLY A 169 -9.85 -1.98 -10.27
N LEU A 170 -9.17 -0.91 -9.85
CA LEU A 170 -7.80 -0.60 -10.29
C LEU A 170 -6.80 -1.60 -9.71
N VAL A 171 -7.03 -2.06 -8.48
CA VAL A 171 -6.25 -3.13 -7.82
C VAL A 171 -7.18 -4.32 -7.60
N LYS A 172 -6.94 -5.42 -8.33
CA LYS A 172 -7.80 -6.62 -8.32
C LYS A 172 -7.29 -7.72 -7.38
N GLN A 173 -5.98 -7.84 -7.23
CA GLN A 173 -5.33 -8.91 -6.48
C GLN A 173 -5.19 -8.64 -4.99
N ALA A 174 -5.67 -7.49 -4.50
CA ALA A 174 -5.51 -7.10 -3.11
C ALA A 174 -6.72 -6.35 -2.54
N ILE A 175 -6.85 -6.42 -1.21
CA ILE A 175 -7.72 -5.59 -0.39
C ILE A 175 -6.85 -4.53 0.29
N ILE A 176 -7.23 -3.25 0.20
CA ILE A 176 -6.47 -2.15 0.77
C ILE A 176 -7.16 -1.63 2.04
N ASP A 177 -6.40 -1.56 3.13
CA ASP A 177 -6.80 -0.93 4.39
C ASP A 177 -5.87 0.25 4.72
N GLN A 178 -6.40 1.30 5.30
CA GLN A 178 -5.70 2.56 5.55
C GLN A 178 -5.72 2.93 7.04
N HIS A 179 -4.90 3.92 7.49
CA HIS A 179 -4.64 4.22 8.91
C HIS A 179 -4.36 2.94 9.70
N PHE A 180 -3.51 2.07 9.14
CA PHE A 180 -3.54 0.65 9.47
C PHE A 180 -3.07 0.37 10.89
N ALA A 181 -1.81 0.65 11.21
CA ALA A 181 -1.29 0.46 12.56
C ALA A 181 -1.92 1.45 13.55
N GLN A 182 -2.14 2.70 13.14
CA GLN A 182 -2.65 3.78 13.98
C GLN A 182 -4.05 3.49 14.52
N ARG A 183 -4.87 2.74 13.77
CA ARG A 183 -6.22 2.33 14.20
C ARG A 183 -6.33 0.85 14.54
N ASN A 184 -5.19 0.16 14.70
CA ASN A 184 -5.13 -1.25 15.08
C ASN A 184 -6.04 -2.15 14.20
N ARG A 185 -5.81 -2.14 12.88
CA ARG A 185 -6.68 -2.78 11.89
C ARG A 185 -6.24 -4.19 11.49
N TYR A 186 -5.26 -4.75 12.16
CA TYR A 186 -4.67 -6.06 11.87
C TYR A 186 -5.71 -7.19 11.80
N GLY A 187 -6.54 -7.33 12.83
CA GLY A 187 -7.54 -8.41 12.88
C GLY A 187 -8.59 -8.29 11.80
N ARG A 188 -9.01 -7.05 11.44
CA ARG A 188 -10.03 -6.87 10.41
C ARG A 188 -9.51 -7.23 9.01
N LEU A 189 -8.28 -6.83 8.67
CA LEU A 189 -7.67 -7.19 7.38
C LEU A 189 -7.36 -8.68 7.32
N LEU A 190 -6.79 -9.24 8.40
CA LEU A 190 -6.55 -10.68 8.50
C LEU A 190 -7.84 -11.50 8.40
N SER A 191 -8.97 -11.01 8.93
CA SER A 191 -10.24 -11.71 8.80
C SER A 191 -10.72 -11.82 7.35
N LEU A 192 -10.41 -10.82 6.52
CA LEU A 192 -10.73 -10.85 5.09
C LEU A 192 -9.80 -11.79 4.31
N VAL A 193 -8.50 -11.75 4.60
CA VAL A 193 -7.52 -12.67 4.01
C VAL A 193 -7.85 -14.12 4.39
N ALA A 194 -8.29 -14.37 5.64
CA ALA A 194 -8.72 -15.69 6.07
C ALA A 194 -9.98 -16.21 5.35
N GLN A 195 -10.85 -15.29 4.87
CA GLN A 195 -12.04 -15.60 4.08
C GLN A 195 -11.75 -15.71 2.57
N SER A 196 -10.77 -14.95 2.08
CA SER A 196 -10.41 -14.86 0.65
C SER A 196 -8.90 -14.95 0.47
N PRO A 197 -8.27 -16.14 0.68
CA PRO A 197 -6.81 -16.28 0.68
C PRO A 197 -6.14 -16.02 -0.68
N ALA A 198 -6.92 -15.97 -1.75
CA ALA A 198 -6.44 -15.59 -3.07
C ALA A 198 -6.00 -14.10 -3.13
N LEU A 199 -6.60 -13.26 -2.28
CA LEU A 199 -6.30 -11.83 -2.21
C LEU A 199 -5.20 -11.55 -1.19
N LEU A 200 -4.29 -10.63 -1.53
CA LEU A 200 -3.39 -10.02 -0.56
C LEU A 200 -4.16 -9.01 0.32
N GLY A 201 -3.80 -8.92 1.59
CA GLY A 201 -4.23 -7.83 2.44
C GLY A 201 -3.14 -6.77 2.53
N ILE A 202 -3.38 -5.55 2.06
CA ILE A 202 -2.42 -4.44 2.10
C ILE A 202 -2.90 -3.41 3.12
N GLY A 203 -2.19 -3.30 4.24
CA GLY A 203 -2.43 -2.29 5.26
C GLY A 203 -1.44 -1.14 5.12
N VAL A 204 -1.91 0.10 4.93
CA VAL A 204 -1.08 1.28 4.73
C VAL A 204 -1.18 2.21 5.93
N ASP A 205 -0.04 2.55 6.51
CA ASP A 205 0.07 3.46 7.65
C ASP A 205 -0.17 4.92 7.26
N GLU A 206 -0.47 5.77 8.25
CA GLU A 206 -0.58 7.21 8.06
C GLU A 206 0.74 7.80 7.53
N ASP A 207 0.66 8.86 6.73
CA ASP A 207 1.78 9.53 6.06
C ASP A 207 2.66 8.56 5.23
N THR A 208 2.01 7.57 4.63
CA THR A 208 2.65 6.51 3.83
C THR A 208 1.79 6.17 2.63
N ALA A 209 2.42 5.83 1.53
CA ALA A 209 1.77 5.35 0.32
C ALA A 209 2.33 3.98 -0.11
N ALA A 210 1.44 3.08 -0.52
CA ALA A 210 1.77 1.97 -1.38
C ALA A 210 1.63 2.46 -2.83
N VAL A 211 2.75 2.64 -3.51
CA VAL A 211 2.78 3.06 -4.92
C VAL A 211 2.88 1.82 -5.79
N ILE A 212 1.86 1.59 -6.64
CA ILE A 212 1.74 0.37 -7.42
C ILE A 212 1.92 0.72 -8.91
N ARG A 213 2.85 0.03 -9.58
CA ARG A 213 3.12 0.11 -11.02
C ARG A 213 3.10 -1.31 -11.59
N GLY A 214 2.02 -1.68 -12.27
CA GLY A 214 1.78 -3.07 -12.65
C GLY A 214 1.71 -3.98 -11.41
N ASP A 215 2.55 -4.99 -11.35
CA ASP A 215 2.64 -5.89 -10.19
C ASP A 215 3.64 -5.42 -9.12
N ARG A 216 4.35 -4.33 -9.34
CA ARG A 216 5.35 -3.82 -8.40
C ARG A 216 4.76 -2.79 -7.46
N LEU A 217 4.90 -3.04 -6.15
CA LEU A 217 4.58 -2.11 -5.08
C LEU A 217 5.87 -1.54 -4.49
N GLU A 218 5.92 -0.23 -4.33
CA GLU A 218 6.98 0.50 -3.63
C GLU A 218 6.39 1.28 -2.46
N VAL A 219 7.11 1.35 -1.35
CA VAL A 219 6.69 2.09 -0.16
C VAL A 219 7.33 3.47 -0.14
N VAL A 220 6.50 4.51 -0.06
CA VAL A 220 6.91 5.91 0.04
C VAL A 220 6.31 6.54 1.30
N GLY A 221 7.12 7.21 2.11
CA GLY A 221 6.66 7.94 3.29
C GLY A 221 7.15 7.34 4.60
N ARG A 222 6.66 7.86 5.71
CA ARG A 222 7.26 7.72 7.03
C ARG A 222 6.97 6.40 7.75
N GLY A 223 5.81 5.78 7.48
CA GLY A 223 5.36 4.55 8.14
C GLY A 223 5.76 3.32 7.35
N ALA A 224 4.91 2.29 7.43
CA ALA A 224 5.11 1.03 6.73
C ALA A 224 3.88 0.61 5.93
N VAL A 225 4.09 -0.28 4.99
CA VAL A 225 3.03 -1.08 4.36
C VAL A 225 3.14 -2.50 4.91
N THR A 226 2.05 -2.97 5.51
CA THR A 226 1.94 -4.33 6.02
C THR A 226 1.17 -5.19 5.02
N ILE A 227 1.76 -6.31 4.58
CA ILE A 227 1.11 -7.24 3.65
C ILE A 227 0.83 -8.57 4.35
N PHE A 228 -0.43 -9.01 4.29
CA PHE A 228 -0.84 -10.35 4.68
C PHE A 228 -1.02 -11.21 3.42
N ASP A 229 -0.23 -12.27 3.32
CA ASP A 229 -0.38 -13.29 2.29
C ASP A 229 -0.99 -14.57 2.89
N GLY A 230 -2.17 -14.90 2.41
CA GLY A 230 -2.92 -16.09 2.82
C GLY A 230 -2.63 -17.34 1.99
N SER A 231 -1.64 -17.34 1.11
CA SER A 231 -1.38 -18.48 0.20
C SER A 231 -1.15 -19.82 0.90
N ARG A 232 -0.68 -19.79 2.15
CA ARG A 232 -0.42 -20.98 2.98
C ARG A 232 -1.34 -21.06 4.21
N ILE A 233 -2.44 -20.29 4.22
CA ILE A 233 -3.29 -20.18 5.42
C ILE A 233 -4.09 -21.46 5.68
N THR A 234 -4.13 -21.86 6.95
CA THR A 234 -5.15 -22.74 7.49
C THR A 234 -6.16 -21.90 8.26
N SER A 235 -7.42 -21.92 7.84
CA SER A 235 -8.48 -21.09 8.40
C SER A 235 -9.78 -21.86 8.56
N ASN A 236 -10.55 -21.49 9.59
CA ASN A 236 -11.91 -21.95 9.79
C ASN A 236 -12.97 -20.92 9.41
N ALA A 237 -12.61 -19.90 8.62
CA ALA A 237 -13.50 -18.78 8.30
C ALA A 237 -14.81 -19.22 7.63
N HIS A 238 -14.80 -20.31 6.85
CA HIS A 238 -15.99 -20.86 6.18
C HIS A 238 -17.05 -21.44 7.11
N SER A 239 -16.65 -21.91 8.31
CA SER A 239 -17.53 -22.62 9.26
C SER A 239 -17.66 -21.92 10.63
N ALA A 240 -16.88 -20.88 10.89
CA ALA A 240 -16.88 -20.20 12.16
C ALA A 240 -18.23 -19.48 12.41
N ARG A 241 -18.69 -19.52 13.66
CA ARG A 241 -19.90 -18.80 14.10
C ARG A 241 -19.69 -17.29 14.02
N ARG A 242 -20.77 -16.55 13.78
CA ARG A 242 -20.73 -15.08 13.73
C ARG A 242 -20.03 -14.51 14.98
N SER A 243 -19.12 -13.58 14.76
CA SER A 243 -18.30 -12.91 15.79
C SER A 243 -17.31 -13.81 16.54
N ALA A 244 -17.22 -15.09 16.23
CA ALA A 244 -16.19 -15.96 16.80
C ALA A 244 -14.80 -15.52 16.34
N ALA A 245 -13.79 -15.73 17.17
CA ALA A 245 -12.40 -15.60 16.75
C ALA A 245 -12.10 -16.64 15.66
N LEU A 246 -11.37 -16.22 14.63
CA LEU A 246 -10.97 -17.08 13.53
C LEU A 246 -9.62 -17.75 13.82
N LEU A 247 -9.51 -19.01 13.46
CA LEU A 247 -8.24 -19.67 13.23
C LEU A 247 -7.62 -19.06 11.97
N ALA A 248 -6.41 -18.55 12.05
CA ALA A 248 -5.60 -18.08 10.94
C ALA A 248 -4.13 -18.46 11.23
N SER A 249 -3.68 -19.56 10.64
CA SER A 249 -2.34 -20.11 10.82
C SER A 249 -1.64 -20.23 9.46
N GLY A 250 -0.31 -20.03 9.41
CA GLY A 250 0.45 -20.10 8.17
C GLY A 250 0.29 -18.85 7.26
N VAL A 251 -0.12 -17.71 7.84
CA VAL A 251 -0.13 -16.43 7.13
C VAL A 251 1.28 -15.90 7.04
N VAL A 252 1.72 -15.53 5.83
CA VAL A 252 2.98 -14.83 5.64
C VAL A 252 2.74 -13.34 5.85
N LEU A 253 3.57 -12.73 6.70
CA LEU A 253 3.50 -11.31 7.02
C LEU A 253 4.74 -10.62 6.50
N HIS A 254 4.55 -9.57 5.70
CA HIS A 254 5.60 -8.65 5.32
C HIS A 254 5.31 -7.28 5.95
N VAL A 255 6.33 -6.66 6.54
CA VAL A 255 6.29 -5.29 7.02
C VAL A 255 7.36 -4.52 6.25
N LEU A 256 6.91 -3.63 5.40
CA LEU A 256 7.71 -2.97 4.37
C LEU A 256 7.88 -1.50 4.73
N PRO A 257 9.06 -1.05 5.18
CA PRO A 257 9.33 0.36 5.42
C PRO A 257 9.58 1.14 4.11
N GLU A 258 9.81 2.44 4.22
CA GLU A 258 10.17 3.32 3.10
C GLU A 258 11.26 2.72 2.22
N SER A 259 11.12 2.85 0.90
CA SER A 259 12.03 2.29 -0.12
C SER A 259 12.03 0.77 -0.27
N ALA A 260 11.17 0.05 0.44
CA ALA A 260 10.96 -1.36 0.18
C ALA A 260 10.12 -1.57 -1.09
N THR A 261 10.50 -2.56 -1.89
CA THR A 261 9.79 -2.95 -3.11
C THR A 261 9.32 -4.40 -3.01
N PHE A 262 8.08 -4.65 -3.43
CA PHE A 262 7.42 -5.94 -3.33
C PHE A 262 6.73 -6.28 -4.65
N ASP A 263 6.78 -7.53 -5.05
CA ASP A 263 6.07 -8.04 -6.22
C ASP A 263 4.78 -8.70 -5.79
N LEU A 264 3.65 -8.14 -6.24
CA LEU A 264 2.31 -8.59 -5.88
C LEU A 264 1.93 -9.93 -6.54
N SER A 265 2.50 -10.25 -7.70
CA SER A 265 2.21 -11.48 -8.44
C SER A 265 2.97 -12.68 -7.85
N THR A 266 4.27 -12.51 -7.56
CA THR A 266 5.09 -13.54 -6.92
C THR A 266 4.99 -13.53 -5.40
N ARG A 267 4.35 -12.50 -4.82
CA ARG A 267 4.15 -12.30 -3.38
C ARG A 267 5.46 -12.30 -2.60
N SER A 268 6.46 -11.61 -3.12
CA SER A 268 7.82 -11.64 -2.58
C SER A 268 8.46 -10.25 -2.52
N LEU A 269 9.37 -10.08 -1.56
CA LEU A 269 10.22 -8.90 -1.47
C LEU A 269 11.15 -8.87 -2.68
N VAL A 270 11.20 -7.73 -3.37
CA VAL A 270 12.10 -7.50 -4.52
C VAL A 270 13.39 -6.83 -4.09
N GLY A 271 13.32 -5.85 -3.19
CA GLY A 271 14.48 -5.12 -2.70
C GLY A 271 14.14 -4.13 -1.58
N PHE A 272 15.16 -3.56 -1.01
CA PHE A 272 15.06 -2.55 0.06
C PHE A 272 16.22 -1.57 -0.05
N GLY A 273 15.92 -0.26 0.02
CA GLY A 273 16.95 0.79 -0.05
C GLY A 273 17.75 0.81 -1.35
N GLY A 274 17.18 0.34 -2.47
CA GLY A 274 17.85 0.22 -3.76
C GLY A 274 18.68 -1.07 -3.92
N GLU A 275 18.80 -1.89 -2.88
CA GLU A 275 19.44 -3.20 -2.94
C GLU A 275 18.42 -4.29 -3.25
N PRO A 276 18.76 -5.28 -4.11
CA PRO A 276 17.88 -6.43 -4.35
C PRO A 276 17.73 -7.26 -3.08
N ALA A 277 16.56 -7.86 -2.90
CA ALA A 277 16.36 -8.80 -1.79
C ALA A 277 17.34 -9.97 -1.89
N PRO A 278 17.94 -10.40 -0.76
CA PRO A 278 18.74 -11.61 -0.77
C PRO A 278 17.87 -12.80 -1.21
N GLY A 279 18.22 -13.46 -2.27
CA GLY A 279 17.59 -14.72 -2.67
C GLY A 279 17.74 -15.77 -1.57
N GLU A 280 16.77 -16.68 -1.40
CA GLU A 280 16.86 -17.77 -0.40
C GLU A 280 18.19 -18.54 -0.52
N VAL A 281 18.68 -18.74 -1.74
CA VAL A 281 19.96 -19.42 -2.00
C VAL A 281 21.15 -18.61 -1.45
N ALA A 282 21.15 -17.30 -1.59
CA ALA A 282 22.23 -16.44 -1.07
C ALA A 282 22.24 -16.42 0.48
N VAL A 283 21.06 -16.38 1.10
CA VAL A 283 20.94 -16.46 2.58
C VAL A 283 21.39 -17.82 3.10
N LEU A 284 21.02 -18.90 2.44
CA LEU A 284 21.46 -20.25 2.79
C LEU A 284 22.97 -20.41 2.58
N GLN A 285 23.50 -19.91 1.48
CA GLN A 285 24.94 -19.97 1.20
C GLN A 285 25.74 -19.21 2.24
N ALA A 286 25.35 -17.98 2.59
CA ALA A 286 26.00 -17.18 3.64
C ALA A 286 25.96 -17.91 5.00
N ALA A 287 24.82 -18.50 5.36
CA ALA A 287 24.72 -19.30 6.60
C ALA A 287 25.62 -20.53 6.59
N VAL A 288 25.76 -21.20 5.43
CA VAL A 288 26.67 -22.35 5.27
C VAL A 288 28.13 -21.93 5.37
N ASP A 289 28.49 -20.80 4.78
CA ASP A 289 29.85 -20.28 4.81
C ASP A 289 30.21 -19.81 6.22
N ASP A 290 29.32 -19.15 6.95
CA ASP A 290 29.49 -18.82 8.38
C ASP A 290 29.68 -20.07 9.25
N LEU A 291 28.90 -21.13 8.99
CA LEU A 291 29.06 -22.41 9.72
C LEU A 291 30.41 -23.08 9.41
N ARG A 292 30.86 -23.05 8.14
CA ARG A 292 32.17 -23.59 7.75
C ARG A 292 33.31 -22.83 8.41
N GLU A 293 33.26 -21.51 8.42
CA GLU A 293 34.24 -20.68 9.08
C GLU A 293 34.29 -20.94 10.58
N LEU A 294 33.13 -21.04 11.24
CA LEU A 294 33.02 -21.39 12.65
C LEU A 294 33.61 -22.78 12.95
N ALA A 295 33.29 -23.75 12.09
CA ALA A 295 33.86 -25.11 12.24
C ALA A 295 35.38 -25.14 12.07
N ALA A 296 35.93 -24.38 11.12
CA ALA A 296 37.38 -24.23 10.93
C ALA A 296 38.07 -23.58 12.13
N GLN A 297 37.46 -22.53 12.70
CA GLN A 297 37.94 -21.86 13.90
C GLN A 297 37.96 -22.82 15.10
N ILE A 298 36.92 -23.59 15.34
CA ILE A 298 36.82 -24.57 16.41
C ILE A 298 37.91 -25.67 16.23
N ALA A 299 38.12 -26.14 15.01
CA ALA A 299 39.11 -27.16 14.68
C ALA A 299 40.54 -26.63 14.89
N ALA A 300 40.80 -25.37 14.52
CA ALA A 300 42.15 -24.74 14.72
C ALA A 300 42.47 -24.50 16.20
N GLU A 301 41.48 -24.18 17.03
CA GLU A 301 41.66 -23.97 18.47
C GLU A 301 41.74 -25.28 19.26
N GLY A 302 41.41 -26.43 18.68
CA GLY A 302 41.45 -27.74 19.33
C GLY A 302 40.49 -27.91 20.53
N VAL A 303 39.44 -27.07 20.59
CA VAL A 303 38.50 -27.01 21.72
C VAL A 303 37.12 -27.55 21.30
N SER A 304 36.36 -28.01 22.30
CA SER A 304 35.00 -28.51 21.99
C SER A 304 34.03 -27.39 21.58
N PRO A 305 33.02 -27.66 20.75
CA PRO A 305 32.00 -26.67 20.35
C PRO A 305 31.31 -26.00 21.55
N SER A 306 31.09 -26.72 22.65
CA SER A 306 30.46 -26.20 23.86
C SER A 306 31.38 -25.19 24.59
N TYR A 307 32.66 -25.44 24.65
CA TYR A 307 33.64 -24.51 25.23
C TYR A 307 33.75 -23.22 24.41
N TYR A 308 33.73 -23.31 23.06
CA TYR A 308 33.77 -22.16 22.17
C TYR A 308 32.51 -21.29 22.32
N ALA A 309 31.33 -21.88 22.40
CA ALA A 309 30.08 -21.18 22.63
C ALA A 309 30.07 -20.43 23.98
N GLU A 310 30.60 -21.04 25.03
CA GLU A 310 30.68 -20.40 26.34
C GLU A 310 31.68 -19.22 26.37
N ARG A 311 32.82 -19.36 25.71
CA ARG A 311 33.85 -18.31 25.56
C ARG A 311 33.30 -17.10 24.80
N ARG A 312 32.54 -17.31 23.71
CA ARG A 312 31.86 -16.23 22.97
C ARG A 312 30.80 -15.50 23.81
N ARG A 313 30.01 -16.22 24.60
CA ARG A 313 29.04 -15.61 25.53
C ARG A 313 29.72 -14.76 26.61
N ARG A 314 30.90 -15.12 27.07
CA ARG A 314 31.68 -14.32 28.00
C ARG A 314 32.28 -13.08 27.34
N ALA A 315 32.81 -13.19 26.13
CA ALA A 315 33.39 -12.07 25.38
C ALA A 315 32.31 -11.01 24.99
N SER A 316 31.11 -11.44 24.64
CA SER A 316 29.99 -10.52 24.31
C SER A 316 29.41 -9.74 25.51
N LYS A 317 29.74 -10.18 26.75
CA LYS A 317 29.35 -9.49 28.00
C LYS A 317 30.39 -8.49 28.50
N GLN A 318 31.56 -8.39 27.87
CA GLN A 318 32.57 -7.37 28.24
C GLN A 318 32.24 -6.06 27.50
N PRO A 319 32.22 -4.90 28.20
CA PRO A 319 32.01 -3.61 27.57
C PRO A 319 33.11 -3.30 26.57
N ARG A 320 32.74 -2.75 25.39
CA ARG A 320 33.72 -2.36 24.37
C ARG A 320 34.68 -1.29 24.90
N PRO A 321 35.94 -1.28 24.47
CA PRO A 321 36.96 -0.33 24.98
C PRO A 321 36.64 1.16 24.78
N ALA A 322 35.66 1.50 23.94
CA ALA A 322 35.21 2.88 23.64
C ALA A 322 34.35 3.52 24.73
N ASP A 323 33.86 2.74 25.71
CA ASP A 323 32.94 3.24 26.75
C ASP A 323 33.65 3.63 28.05
N ARG A 324 34.99 3.78 28.04
CA ARG A 324 35.72 4.33 29.19
C ARG A 324 35.62 5.86 29.15
N PRO A 325 35.13 6.50 30.23
CA PRO A 325 35.19 7.97 30.33
C PRO A 325 36.63 8.41 30.26
N LYS A 326 36.92 9.43 29.46
CA LYS A 326 38.24 10.09 29.47
C LYS A 326 38.43 10.78 30.80
N PRO A 327 39.67 10.78 31.34
CA PRO A 327 39.98 11.38 32.61
C PRO A 327 39.73 12.89 32.64
#